data_69dacb598cf13c816a9148cb3de5ca2d
#
_entry.id   69dacb598cf13c816a9148cb3de5ca2d
#
_cell.length_a   1.000
_cell.length_b   1.000
_cell.length_c   1.000
_cell.angle_alpha   90.00
_cell.angle_beta   90.00
_cell.angle_gamma   90.00
#
_symmetry.space_group_name_H-M   'P 1'
#
loop_
_entity.id
_entity.type
_entity.pdbx_description
1 polymer ?
#
loop_
_entity_poly.entity_id
_entity_poly.type
_entity_poly.pdbx_seq_one_letter_code
_entity_poly.pdbx_strand_id
1 'polypeptide(L)'
;MLDSGTLLGAVRHGGFIPWDDDVDVAFTRENFEKFVQVAPGELPEGMSLLRPEDILEGRVFYDFTTRVIYENSRVHGDTEQMRFYEGKLNHLWVDLFVLDRLPDSRSGSWLSKFLQKIVYGMAMAHRDRLDFGKYSLPIGVHSGELSVMGCFVPMRLLFRVQRWLAGKDSRKKSSRWYYSNYQPDYLYVTLADAWCTNCL
;
A
#
# COMPACT_ATOMS: atom_id res chain seq x y z
N MET A 1 -6.44 12.37 4.00
CA MET A 1 -5.81 13.55 3.39
C MET A 1 -5.43 13.23 1.95
N LEU A 2 -5.48 14.21 1.04
CA LEU A 2 -4.93 14.03 -0.32
C LEU A 2 -3.42 13.84 -0.24
N ASP A 3 -2.85 13.11 -1.20
CA ASP A 3 -1.42 12.77 -1.21
C ASP A 3 -0.84 12.86 -2.62
N SER A 4 0.47 12.77 -2.73
CA SER A 4 1.24 12.66 -3.99
C SER A 4 0.82 13.67 -5.07
N GLY A 5 0.59 13.22 -6.29
CA GLY A 5 0.12 14.00 -7.43
C GLY A 5 -1.23 14.66 -7.18
N THR A 6 -2.13 13.98 -6.53
CA THR A 6 -3.46 14.48 -6.18
C THR A 6 -3.39 15.72 -5.27
N LEU A 7 -2.55 15.71 -4.24
CA LEU A 7 -2.33 16.88 -3.38
C LEU A 7 -1.69 18.03 -4.15
N LEU A 8 -0.67 17.73 -4.96
CA LEU A 8 -0.01 18.74 -5.79
C LEU A 8 -0.97 19.40 -6.77
N GLY A 9 -1.86 18.61 -7.37
CA GLY A 9 -2.92 19.11 -8.26
C GLY A 9 -3.88 20.05 -7.54
N ALA A 10 -4.38 19.65 -6.38
CA ALA A 10 -5.28 20.44 -5.57
C ALA A 10 -4.67 21.81 -5.20
N VAL A 11 -3.37 21.84 -4.80
CA VAL A 11 -2.69 23.07 -4.37
C VAL A 11 -2.29 23.94 -5.56
N ARG A 12 -1.78 23.35 -6.63
CA ARG A 12 -1.19 24.09 -7.77
C ARG A 12 -2.20 24.44 -8.85
N HIS A 13 -3.14 23.53 -9.13
CA HIS A 13 -4.09 23.68 -10.23
C HIS A 13 -5.53 23.94 -9.75
N GLY A 14 -5.81 23.87 -8.45
CA GLY A 14 -7.17 23.92 -7.93
C GLY A 14 -8.02 22.72 -8.34
N GLY A 15 -7.40 21.60 -8.71
CA GLY A 15 -8.02 20.38 -9.19
C GLY A 15 -6.98 19.33 -9.54
N PHE A 16 -7.31 18.40 -10.43
CA PHE A 16 -6.36 17.38 -10.90
C PHE A 16 -5.27 17.99 -11.79
N ILE A 17 -4.09 17.38 -11.77
CA ILE A 17 -3.06 17.63 -12.77
C ILE A 17 -3.57 17.05 -14.10
N PRO A 18 -3.57 17.80 -15.24
CA PRO A 18 -4.22 17.35 -16.48
C PRO A 18 -3.69 16.05 -17.10
N TRP A 19 -2.51 15.60 -16.69
CA TRP A 19 -1.86 14.37 -17.17
C TRP A 19 -1.68 13.31 -16.09
N ASP A 20 -2.28 13.52 -14.91
CA ASP A 20 -2.27 12.59 -13.79
C ASP A 20 -3.53 11.73 -13.87
N ASP A 21 -3.38 10.43 -13.82
CA ASP A 21 -4.43 9.44 -14.06
C ASP A 21 -4.82 8.62 -12.82
N ASP A 22 -4.21 8.96 -11.68
CA ASP A 22 -4.48 8.31 -10.39
C ASP A 22 -4.97 9.28 -9.31
N VAL A 23 -5.54 8.73 -8.28
CA VAL A 23 -6.00 9.46 -7.09
C VAL A 23 -5.45 8.79 -5.85
N ASP A 24 -4.62 9.55 -5.12
CA ASP A 24 -3.94 9.10 -3.93
C ASP A 24 -4.52 9.75 -2.68
N VAL A 25 -4.88 8.92 -1.71
CA VAL A 25 -5.34 9.37 -0.39
C VAL A 25 -4.58 8.66 0.71
N ALA A 26 -3.99 9.42 1.62
CA ALA A 26 -3.28 8.88 2.77
C ALA A 26 -4.12 8.97 4.05
N PHE A 27 -4.06 7.91 4.84
CA PHE A 27 -4.69 7.77 6.14
C PHE A 27 -3.66 7.49 7.23
N THR A 28 -3.86 8.01 8.43
CA THR A 28 -3.21 7.42 9.60
C THR A 28 -3.79 6.04 9.86
N ARG A 29 -3.03 5.13 10.48
CA ARG A 29 -3.48 3.76 10.79
C ARG A 29 -4.88 3.72 11.44
N GLU A 30 -5.08 4.54 12.46
CA GLU A 30 -6.35 4.59 13.19
C GLU A 30 -7.53 4.96 12.28
N ASN A 31 -7.37 5.99 11.44
CA ASN A 31 -8.40 6.44 10.53
C ASN A 31 -8.62 5.44 9.39
N PHE A 32 -7.56 4.78 8.92
CA PHE A 32 -7.67 3.71 7.93
C PHE A 32 -8.50 2.53 8.45
N GLU A 33 -8.21 2.07 9.67
CA GLU A 33 -8.95 0.96 10.28
C GLU A 33 -10.43 1.30 10.48
N LYS A 34 -10.74 2.52 10.92
CA LYS A 34 -12.12 3.01 11.00
C LYS A 34 -12.79 3.04 9.62
N PHE A 35 -12.10 3.60 8.63
CA PHE A 35 -12.61 3.68 7.27
C PHE A 35 -12.94 2.29 6.70
N VAL A 36 -12.02 1.34 6.78
CA VAL A 36 -12.23 -0.03 6.27
C VAL A 36 -13.40 -0.74 6.94
N GLN A 37 -13.70 -0.42 8.20
CA GLN A 37 -14.85 -0.98 8.93
C GLN A 37 -16.18 -0.41 8.45
N VAL A 38 -16.23 0.89 8.17
CA VAL A 38 -17.50 1.58 7.82
C VAL A 38 -17.73 1.65 6.31
N ALA A 39 -16.70 1.70 5.51
CA ALA A 39 -16.78 1.88 4.06
C ALA A 39 -17.73 0.90 3.35
N PRO A 40 -17.75 -0.40 3.66
CA PRO A 40 -18.66 -1.33 2.98
C PRO A 40 -20.15 -1.00 3.13
N GLY A 41 -20.53 -0.26 4.18
CA GLY A 41 -21.91 0.16 4.43
C GLY A 41 -22.23 1.61 4.06
N GLU A 42 -21.20 2.44 3.86
CA GLU A 42 -21.34 3.90 3.71
C GLU A 42 -20.86 4.41 2.34
N LEU A 43 -20.16 3.59 1.56
CA LEU A 43 -19.76 3.97 0.20
C LEU A 43 -21.01 4.19 -0.67
N PRO A 44 -21.00 5.22 -1.54
CA PRO A 44 -22.06 5.43 -2.51
C PRO A 44 -22.32 4.22 -3.39
N GLU A 45 -23.54 4.10 -3.92
CA GLU A 45 -23.90 3.05 -4.87
C GLU A 45 -22.94 3.04 -6.07
N GLY A 46 -22.49 1.86 -6.44
CA GLY A 46 -21.50 1.66 -7.50
C GLY A 46 -20.06 1.84 -7.06
N MET A 47 -19.79 2.08 -5.78
CA MET A 47 -18.44 2.06 -5.22
C MET A 47 -18.23 0.86 -4.31
N SER A 48 -17.05 0.28 -4.34
CA SER A 48 -16.68 -0.83 -3.46
C SER A 48 -15.25 -0.74 -2.95
N LEU A 49 -15.00 -1.36 -1.79
CA LEU A 49 -13.68 -1.45 -1.19
C LEU A 49 -13.00 -2.73 -1.68
N LEU A 50 -11.84 -2.60 -2.29
CA LEU A 50 -10.98 -3.69 -2.72
C LEU A 50 -9.75 -3.78 -1.83
N ARG A 51 -9.68 -4.80 -0.98
CA ARG A 51 -8.51 -5.08 -0.14
C ARG A 51 -7.66 -6.16 -0.79
N PRO A 52 -6.31 -6.08 -0.71
CA PRO A 52 -5.41 -7.08 -1.29
C PRO A 52 -5.69 -8.50 -0.79
N GLU A 53 -6.04 -8.64 0.48
CA GLU A 53 -6.36 -9.92 1.10
C GLU A 53 -7.70 -10.55 0.68
N ASP A 54 -8.57 -9.81 0.02
CA ASP A 54 -9.86 -10.31 -0.49
C ASP A 54 -9.71 -10.92 -1.89
N ILE A 55 -8.61 -10.61 -2.58
CA ILE A 55 -8.37 -11.09 -3.94
C ILE A 55 -7.96 -12.56 -3.88
N LEU A 56 -8.67 -13.41 -4.64
CA LEU A 56 -8.45 -14.85 -4.69
C LEU A 56 -8.30 -15.46 -3.27
N GLU A 57 -9.13 -15.00 -2.36
CA GLU A 57 -9.16 -15.44 -0.95
C GLU A 57 -7.82 -15.20 -0.22
N GLY A 58 -7.04 -14.20 -0.60
CA GLY A 58 -5.74 -13.87 0.01
C GLY A 58 -4.67 -14.94 -0.22
N ARG A 59 -4.71 -15.65 -1.34
CA ARG A 59 -3.70 -16.65 -1.70
C ARG A 59 -2.61 -16.12 -2.62
N VAL A 60 -2.87 -14.99 -3.26
CA VAL A 60 -1.96 -14.35 -4.22
C VAL A 60 -1.52 -12.97 -3.73
N PHE A 61 -0.45 -12.46 -4.31
CA PHE A 61 0.10 -11.16 -3.97
C PHE A 61 0.35 -10.32 -5.21
N TYR A 62 -0.13 -9.09 -5.20
CA TYR A 62 0.28 -8.05 -6.14
C TYR A 62 0.98 -6.91 -5.41
N ASP A 63 0.29 -6.30 -4.44
CA ASP A 63 0.78 -5.26 -3.53
C ASP A 63 0.00 -5.31 -2.20
N PHE A 64 0.29 -4.37 -1.29
CA PHE A 64 -0.43 -4.21 -0.02
C PHE A 64 -1.42 -3.04 -0.04
N THR A 65 -1.68 -2.44 -1.21
CA THR A 65 -2.52 -1.23 -1.31
C THR A 65 -3.99 -1.60 -1.33
N THR A 66 -4.77 -0.97 -0.47
CA THR A 66 -6.24 -1.05 -0.48
C THR A 66 -6.78 0.04 -1.41
N ARG A 67 -7.87 -0.25 -2.11
CA ARG A 67 -8.46 0.66 -3.12
C ARG A 67 -9.96 0.81 -2.92
N VAL A 68 -10.48 1.99 -3.26
CA VAL A 68 -11.89 2.18 -3.53
C VAL A 68 -12.06 2.22 -5.04
N ILE A 69 -12.92 1.35 -5.58
CA ILE A 69 -13.19 1.26 -7.03
C ILE A 69 -14.58 1.82 -7.33
N TYR A 70 -14.73 2.48 -8.49
CA TYR A 70 -16.02 2.92 -9.02
C TYR A 70 -16.49 1.97 -10.12
N GLU A 71 -17.35 1.02 -9.79
CA GLU A 71 -17.79 -0.08 -10.63
C GLU A 71 -18.57 0.38 -11.88
N ASN A 72 -19.22 1.54 -11.81
CA ASN A 72 -19.96 2.12 -12.93
C ASN A 72 -19.07 2.86 -13.95
N SER A 73 -17.76 2.86 -13.74
CA SER A 73 -16.78 3.41 -14.69
C SER A 73 -16.14 2.31 -15.53
N ARG A 74 -15.44 2.69 -16.59
CA ARG A 74 -14.66 1.76 -17.40
C ARG A 74 -13.40 2.45 -17.91
N VAL A 75 -12.26 1.89 -17.57
CA VAL A 75 -10.96 2.29 -18.12
C VAL A 75 -10.63 1.37 -19.28
N HIS A 76 -10.29 1.96 -20.44
CA HIS A 76 -9.84 1.21 -21.59
C HIS A 76 -8.34 0.89 -21.45
N GLY A 77 -8.04 -0.33 -21.08
CA GLY A 77 -6.69 -0.83 -20.92
C GLY A 77 -6.70 -2.32 -20.60
N ASP A 78 -5.59 -2.96 -20.87
CA ASP A 78 -5.37 -4.38 -20.55
C ASP A 78 -3.95 -4.54 -19.99
N THR A 79 -3.70 -3.90 -18.85
CA THR A 79 -2.42 -4.03 -18.14
C THR A 79 -2.37 -5.33 -17.34
N GLU A 80 -1.17 -5.78 -17.02
CA GLU A 80 -0.96 -6.94 -16.13
C GLU A 80 -1.66 -6.73 -14.78
N GLN A 81 -1.60 -5.53 -14.22
CA GLN A 81 -2.27 -5.16 -12.98
C GLN A 81 -3.79 -5.32 -13.07
N MET A 82 -4.41 -4.82 -14.15
CA MET A 82 -5.85 -4.95 -14.37
C MET A 82 -6.28 -6.41 -14.45
N ARG A 83 -5.48 -7.24 -15.14
CA ARG A 83 -5.74 -8.69 -15.25
C ARG A 83 -5.58 -9.41 -13.92
N PHE A 84 -4.56 -9.06 -13.15
CA PHE A 84 -4.32 -9.63 -11.82
C PHE A 84 -5.50 -9.44 -10.88
N TYR A 85 -6.09 -8.27 -10.89
CA TYR A 85 -7.25 -7.93 -10.06
C TYR A 85 -8.60 -8.39 -10.69
N GLU A 86 -8.57 -9.38 -11.59
CA GLU A 86 -9.76 -9.94 -12.24
C GLU A 86 -10.60 -8.89 -12.98
N GLY A 87 -9.94 -7.89 -13.53
CA GLY A 87 -10.58 -6.77 -14.20
C GLY A 87 -11.16 -5.70 -13.27
N LYS A 88 -11.04 -5.82 -11.95
CA LYS A 88 -11.54 -4.81 -11.00
C LYS A 88 -10.84 -3.47 -11.13
N LEU A 89 -9.58 -3.44 -11.61
CA LEU A 89 -8.87 -2.21 -11.94
C LEU A 89 -9.07 -1.76 -13.40
N ASN A 90 -10.04 -2.32 -14.12
CA ASN A 90 -10.54 -1.72 -15.37
C ASN A 90 -11.59 -0.62 -15.11
N HIS A 91 -11.71 -0.19 -13.88
CA HIS A 91 -12.54 0.90 -13.39
C HIS A 91 -11.68 2.02 -12.81
N LEU A 92 -12.25 3.18 -12.63
CA LEU A 92 -11.59 4.24 -11.87
C LEU A 92 -11.45 3.79 -10.41
N TRP A 93 -10.30 4.09 -9.82
CA TRP A 93 -10.04 3.76 -8.41
C TRP A 93 -9.30 4.89 -7.68
N VAL A 94 -9.33 4.80 -6.37
CA VAL A 94 -8.56 5.64 -5.45
C VAL A 94 -7.63 4.74 -4.66
N ASP A 95 -6.34 5.01 -4.68
CA ASP A 95 -5.35 4.31 -3.86
C ASP A 95 -5.35 4.85 -2.42
N LEU A 96 -5.42 3.92 -1.45
CA LEU A 96 -5.46 4.26 -0.03
C LEU A 96 -4.13 3.90 0.62
N PHE A 97 -3.31 4.91 0.87
CA PHE A 97 -2.04 4.75 1.56
C PHE A 97 -2.20 4.83 3.07
N VAL A 98 -1.41 4.05 3.78
CA VAL A 98 -1.42 4.01 5.24
C VAL A 98 -0.11 4.57 5.78
N LEU A 99 -0.24 5.62 6.57
CA LEU A 99 0.84 6.23 7.32
C LEU A 99 0.91 5.61 8.71
N ASP A 100 2.03 4.95 8.97
CA ASP A 100 2.36 4.37 10.26
C ASP A 100 3.57 5.07 10.89
N ARG A 101 3.66 5.01 12.20
CA ARG A 101 4.79 5.59 12.92
C ARG A 101 6.01 4.70 12.88
N LEU A 102 7.18 5.29 12.75
CA LEU A 102 8.47 4.64 12.90
C LEU A 102 9.05 4.94 14.28
N PRO A 103 9.80 4.02 14.89
CA PRO A 103 10.61 4.35 16.05
C PRO A 103 11.53 5.54 15.79
N ASP A 104 11.69 6.44 16.78
CA ASP A 104 12.58 7.61 16.63
C ASP A 104 14.05 7.17 16.61
N SER A 105 14.39 6.05 17.23
CA SER A 105 15.74 5.51 17.16
C SER A 105 16.10 5.05 15.74
N ARG A 106 17.31 5.41 15.30
CA ARG A 106 17.80 5.07 13.96
C ARG A 106 17.81 3.56 13.71
N SER A 107 18.26 2.78 14.70
CA SER A 107 18.29 1.31 14.62
C SER A 107 16.89 0.69 14.59
N GLY A 108 15.96 1.18 15.42
CA GLY A 108 14.58 0.69 15.43
C GLY A 108 13.85 0.99 14.14
N SER A 109 14.03 2.21 13.61
CA SER A 109 13.47 2.60 12.31
C SER A 109 14.04 1.75 11.16
N TRP A 110 15.36 1.53 11.15
CA TRP A 110 15.99 0.66 10.18
C TRP A 110 15.47 -0.78 10.27
N LEU A 111 15.38 -1.34 11.48
CA LEU A 111 14.88 -2.71 11.69
C LEU A 111 13.42 -2.86 11.24
N SER A 112 12.55 -1.89 11.56
CA SER A 112 11.15 -1.93 11.11
C SER A 112 11.04 -1.94 9.60
N LYS A 113 11.78 -1.08 8.91
CA LYS A 113 11.81 -1.04 7.43
C LYS A 113 12.42 -2.31 6.83
N PHE A 114 13.46 -2.84 7.44
CA PHE A 114 14.11 -4.07 6.99
C PHE A 114 13.17 -5.28 7.07
N LEU A 115 12.45 -5.43 8.19
CA LEU A 115 11.47 -6.51 8.36
C LEU A 115 10.31 -6.39 7.36
N GLN A 116 9.84 -5.19 7.07
CA GLN A 116 8.82 -4.94 6.03
C GLN A 116 9.32 -5.39 4.65
N LYS A 117 10.58 -5.12 4.31
CA LYS A 117 11.19 -5.58 3.06
C LYS A 117 11.28 -7.09 2.98
N ILE A 118 11.64 -7.77 4.06
CA ILE A 118 11.65 -9.25 4.12
C ILE A 118 10.23 -9.77 3.82
N VAL A 119 9.22 -9.26 4.50
CA VAL A 119 7.84 -9.68 4.28
C VAL A 119 7.40 -9.44 2.84
N TYR A 120 7.74 -8.29 2.26
CA TYR A 120 7.45 -7.99 0.86
C TYR A 120 8.15 -8.97 -0.09
N GLY A 121 9.45 -9.23 0.12
CA GLY A 121 10.23 -10.19 -0.67
C GLY A 121 9.65 -11.61 -0.60
N MET A 122 9.20 -12.03 0.58
CA MET A 122 8.51 -13.32 0.75
C MET A 122 7.13 -13.33 0.06
N ALA A 123 6.38 -12.22 0.12
CA ALA A 123 5.10 -12.09 -0.54
C ALA A 123 5.21 -12.17 -2.07
N MET A 124 6.31 -11.70 -2.63
CA MET A 124 6.59 -11.80 -4.08
C MET A 124 6.58 -13.24 -4.59
N ALA A 125 6.83 -14.25 -3.74
CA ALA A 125 6.72 -15.66 -4.10
C ALA A 125 5.29 -16.09 -4.52
N HIS A 126 4.30 -15.33 -4.09
CA HIS A 126 2.89 -15.59 -4.37
C HIS A 126 2.37 -14.79 -5.57
N ARG A 127 3.24 -14.15 -6.32
CA ARG A 127 2.89 -13.41 -7.53
C ARG A 127 2.95 -14.32 -8.74
N ASP A 128 1.94 -14.26 -9.58
CA ASP A 128 1.71 -15.19 -10.69
C ASP A 128 2.80 -15.11 -11.79
N ARG A 129 3.45 -13.96 -11.94
CA ARG A 129 4.55 -13.75 -12.88
C ARG A 129 5.60 -12.84 -12.25
N LEU A 130 6.72 -13.44 -11.86
CA LEU A 130 7.89 -12.71 -11.35
C LEU A 130 8.85 -12.37 -12.49
N ASP A 131 8.95 -11.10 -12.80
CA ASP A 131 10.10 -10.57 -13.52
C ASP A 131 11.17 -10.11 -12.50
N PHE A 132 12.07 -11.02 -12.17
CA PHE A 132 13.18 -10.75 -11.23
C PHE A 132 14.11 -9.62 -11.69
N GLY A 133 14.14 -9.30 -13.00
CA GLY A 133 14.94 -8.21 -13.54
C GLY A 133 14.40 -6.82 -13.19
N LYS A 134 13.09 -6.73 -12.89
CA LYS A 134 12.40 -5.46 -12.61
C LYS A 134 12.48 -5.03 -11.14
N TYR A 135 12.76 -5.97 -10.22
CA TYR A 135 12.72 -5.74 -8.77
C TYR A 135 14.07 -6.04 -8.14
N SER A 136 15.01 -5.10 -8.21
CA SER A 136 16.24 -5.16 -7.43
C SER A 136 15.98 -4.66 -6.00
N LEU A 137 16.04 -5.56 -5.02
CA LEU A 137 16.11 -5.14 -3.62
C LEU A 137 17.48 -4.49 -3.36
N PRO A 138 17.54 -3.27 -2.82
CA PRO A 138 18.81 -2.55 -2.61
C PRO A 138 19.65 -3.08 -1.44
N ILE A 139 19.39 -4.27 -0.96
CA ILE A 139 20.16 -4.97 0.06
C ILE A 139 20.55 -6.29 -0.58
N GLY A 140 21.83 -6.62 -0.72
CA GLY A 140 22.39 -7.80 -1.34
C GLY A 140 21.81 -9.19 -0.99
N VAL A 141 20.59 -9.22 -0.52
CA VAL A 141 19.74 -10.41 -0.42
C VAL A 141 19.09 -10.55 -1.79
N HIS A 142 19.53 -11.53 -2.53
CA HIS A 142 18.95 -11.87 -3.81
C HIS A 142 17.44 -12.08 -3.63
N SER A 143 16.65 -11.30 -4.37
CA SER A 143 15.17 -11.41 -4.35
C SER A 143 14.68 -12.84 -4.54
N GLY A 144 15.46 -13.69 -5.21
CA GLY A 144 15.21 -15.10 -5.39
C GLY A 144 15.22 -15.93 -4.11
N GLU A 145 16.14 -15.69 -3.18
CA GLU A 145 16.22 -16.47 -1.93
C GLU A 145 15.04 -16.21 -1.01
N LEU A 146 14.64 -14.95 -0.85
CA LEU A 146 13.45 -14.58 -0.06
C LEU A 146 12.16 -15.11 -0.71
N SER A 147 12.08 -15.10 -2.04
CA SER A 147 10.93 -15.69 -2.75
C SER A 147 10.84 -17.20 -2.55
N VAL A 148 11.97 -17.93 -2.61
CA VAL A 148 11.97 -19.36 -2.31
C VAL A 148 11.51 -19.65 -0.88
N MET A 149 11.96 -18.89 0.11
CA MET A 149 11.48 -19.00 1.48
C MET A 149 9.99 -18.65 1.58
N GLY A 150 9.55 -17.67 0.83
CA GLY A 150 8.16 -17.22 0.79
C GLY A 150 7.16 -18.28 0.34
N CYS A 151 7.55 -19.19 -0.58
CA CYS A 151 6.69 -20.27 -1.07
C CYS A 151 6.16 -21.20 0.05
N PHE A 152 6.89 -21.30 1.16
CA PHE A 152 6.49 -22.13 2.30
C PHE A 152 5.62 -21.40 3.32
N VAL A 153 5.42 -20.09 3.17
CA VAL A 153 4.64 -19.27 4.11
C VAL A 153 3.34 -18.85 3.44
N PRO A 154 2.16 -19.24 3.97
CA PRO A 154 0.89 -18.84 3.37
C PRO A 154 0.74 -17.32 3.26
N MET A 155 0.30 -16.84 2.09
CA MET A 155 0.14 -15.40 1.84
C MET A 155 -0.74 -14.71 2.89
N ARG A 156 -1.81 -15.37 3.38
CA ARG A 156 -2.66 -14.88 4.46
C ARG A 156 -1.88 -14.59 5.75
N LEU A 157 -0.84 -15.37 6.05
CA LEU A 157 0.04 -15.10 7.18
C LEU A 157 0.92 -13.88 6.93
N LEU A 158 1.44 -13.73 5.71
CA LEU A 158 2.25 -12.58 5.34
C LEU A 158 1.45 -11.26 5.42
N PHE A 159 0.17 -11.24 5.00
CA PHE A 159 -0.71 -10.08 5.21
C PHE A 159 -0.86 -9.73 6.70
N ARG A 160 -1.03 -10.73 7.57
CA ARG A 160 -1.14 -10.50 9.02
C ARG A 160 0.17 -9.98 9.62
N VAL A 161 1.29 -10.57 9.23
CA VAL A 161 2.62 -10.17 9.71
C VAL A 161 2.95 -8.75 9.25
N GLN A 162 2.68 -8.42 7.97
CA GLN A 162 2.87 -7.08 7.44
C GLN A 162 2.05 -6.06 8.25
N ARG A 163 0.77 -6.32 8.45
CA ARG A 163 -0.13 -5.43 9.22
C ARG A 163 0.32 -5.25 10.66
N TRP A 164 0.78 -6.33 11.30
CA TRP A 164 1.30 -6.28 12.65
C TRP A 164 2.62 -5.48 12.72
N LEU A 165 3.55 -5.73 11.80
CA LEU A 165 4.81 -4.99 11.72
C LEU A 165 4.58 -3.49 11.48
N ALA A 166 3.64 -3.15 10.60
CA ALA A 166 3.26 -1.78 10.30
C ALA A 166 2.65 -1.08 11.52
N GLY A 167 1.66 -1.73 12.14
CA GLY A 167 0.88 -1.13 13.22
C GLY A 167 1.51 -1.17 14.62
N LYS A 168 2.58 -1.97 14.84
CA LYS A 168 3.16 -2.18 16.19
C LYS A 168 3.64 -0.90 16.86
N ASP A 169 4.08 0.08 16.08
CA ASP A 169 4.61 1.34 16.58
C ASP A 169 3.59 2.51 16.43
N SER A 170 2.41 2.27 15.84
CA SER A 170 1.39 3.31 15.57
C SER A 170 0.88 4.01 16.82
N ARG A 171 0.89 3.33 17.98
CA ARG A 171 0.47 3.91 19.25
C ARG A 171 1.59 4.63 20.01
N LYS A 172 2.83 4.56 19.52
CA LYS A 172 3.96 5.25 20.14
C LYS A 172 3.96 6.71 19.75
N LYS A 173 4.35 7.59 20.66
CA LYS A 173 4.67 8.97 20.33
C LYS A 173 6.00 9.00 19.59
N SER A 174 5.95 9.10 18.28
CA SER A 174 7.12 9.27 17.40
C SER A 174 6.84 10.42 16.45
N SER A 175 7.88 11.17 16.11
CA SER A 175 7.79 12.28 15.16
C SER A 175 7.96 11.85 13.69
N ARG A 176 8.09 10.55 13.42
CA ARG A 176 8.44 10.02 12.11
C ARG A 176 7.36 9.09 11.58
N TRP A 177 6.94 9.33 10.33
CA TRP A 177 5.93 8.54 9.63
C TRP A 177 6.50 7.91 8.37
N TYR A 178 5.89 6.83 7.91
CA TYR A 178 6.23 6.17 6.66
C TYR A 178 5.01 5.51 6.02
N TYR A 179 5.04 5.35 4.72
CA TYR A 179 4.03 4.58 4.00
C TYR A 179 4.26 3.09 4.21
N SER A 180 3.38 2.42 4.93
CA SER A 180 3.58 1.04 5.36
C SER A 180 3.01 0.00 4.40
N ASN A 181 2.10 0.38 3.54
CA ASN A 181 1.40 -0.50 2.60
C ASN A 181 1.75 -0.25 1.13
N TYR A 182 2.75 0.59 0.87
CA TYR A 182 3.24 0.86 -0.47
C TYR A 182 4.43 -0.01 -0.86
N GLN A 183 4.98 0.19 -2.06
CA GLN A 183 6.14 -0.58 -2.55
C GLN A 183 7.39 -0.31 -1.71
N PRO A 184 8.36 -1.28 -1.63
CA PRO A 184 9.52 -1.18 -0.74
C PRO A 184 10.35 0.08 -0.91
N ASP A 185 10.40 0.67 -2.09
CA ASP A 185 11.18 1.87 -2.37
C ASP A 185 10.62 3.10 -1.63
N TYR A 186 9.32 3.14 -1.42
CA TYR A 186 8.62 4.19 -0.67
C TYR A 186 8.63 3.98 0.85
N LEU A 187 9.00 2.79 1.34
CA LEU A 187 9.26 2.57 2.77
C LEU A 187 10.39 3.46 3.30
N TYR A 188 11.19 4.06 2.42
CA TYR A 188 12.25 5.00 2.80
C TYR A 188 11.75 6.42 3.04
N VAL A 189 10.59 6.79 2.53
CA VAL A 189 10.02 8.11 2.75
C VAL A 189 9.66 8.24 4.23
N THR A 190 10.31 9.17 4.91
CA THR A 190 10.05 9.47 6.31
C THR A 190 9.54 10.90 6.37
N LEU A 191 8.28 11.04 6.76
CA LEU A 191 7.63 12.33 6.90
C LEU A 191 7.85 12.87 8.30
N ALA A 192 7.99 14.19 8.43
CA ALA A 192 8.01 14.86 9.73
C ALA A 192 6.58 14.95 10.31
N ASP A 193 6.47 14.88 11.63
CA ASP A 193 5.18 14.91 12.35
C ASP A 193 4.35 16.16 12.00
N ALA A 194 5.02 17.32 11.83
CA ALA A 194 4.38 18.56 11.44
C ALA A 194 3.64 18.49 10.09
N TRP A 195 4.09 17.64 9.19
CA TRP A 195 3.45 17.47 7.89
C TRP A 195 2.14 16.67 8.00
N CYS A 196 2.12 15.64 8.86
CA CYS A 196 0.95 14.79 9.06
C CYS A 196 -0.11 15.42 9.98
N THR A 197 0.28 16.30 10.92
CA THR A 197 -0.63 16.88 11.91
C THR A 197 -1.29 18.19 11.46
N ASN A 198 -0.68 18.94 10.54
CA ASN A 198 -1.24 20.19 10.04
C ASN A 198 -2.19 20.02 8.83
N CYS A 199 -2.35 18.80 8.32
CA CYS A 199 -3.23 18.48 7.21
C CYS A 199 -4.52 17.74 7.64
N LEU A 200 -4.71 17.54 8.95
CA LEU A 200 -5.90 16.97 9.56
C LEU A 200 -6.73 18.06 10.22
#